data_3e01a664fe61d0cc42e844437ca40541
#
_entry.id   3e01a664fe61d0cc42e844437ca40541
#
_cell.length_a   1.000
_cell.length_b   1.000
_cell.length_c   1.000
_cell.angle_alpha   90.00
_cell.angle_beta   90.00
_cell.angle_gamma   90.00
#
_symmetry.space_group_name_H-M   'P 1'
#
loop_
_entity.id
_entity.type
_entity.pdbx_description
1 polymer ?
#
loop_
_entity_poly.entity_id
_entity_poly.type
_entity_poly.pdbx_seq_one_letter_code
_entity_poly.pdbx_strand_id
1 'polypeptide(L)'
;MRILGIESSCDETAAAVVEDGIHILSNEIASQVEIHARYGGVVPEVASRQHLLAIVPIIRQAMDKALTTWHNIDAIAVTHGPGLAGSLLVGVSTAKAIAMAQNIRLVGVNHLEAHIYANWLGSTRPEFPLLCLIVSGGHTDLVLMRGHGDYTLLGKTRDDAAGEAFDKAARILGLGYPGGPAIDKASQNGKPCLVLPYAWLTGTHDFSFSGIKTALYRMVENGQISNANDAAASFQEAIVSILAVKTIAAAKEHGVKQILMSGGVASNRSLRRRLGQESPVPVLIPEPILCTDNAAMVSACGYFRLQAGGLDGLDMDIVPSLRMV
;
A
#
# COMPACT_ATOMS: atom_id res chain seq x y z
N MET A 1 -1.09 -1.57 -25.27
CA MET A 1 -1.12 -2.89 -24.59
C MET A 1 -2.06 -2.78 -23.40
N ARG A 2 -3.09 -3.63 -23.35
CA ARG A 2 -4.06 -3.66 -22.26
C ARG A 2 -3.79 -4.80 -21.30
N ILE A 3 -3.66 -4.46 -20.02
CA ILE A 3 -3.40 -5.42 -18.95
C ILE A 3 -4.62 -5.48 -18.05
N LEU A 4 -5.14 -6.69 -17.82
CA LEU A 4 -6.10 -6.95 -16.75
C LEU A 4 -5.34 -7.24 -15.47
N GLY A 5 -5.46 -6.38 -14.47
CA GLY A 5 -4.91 -6.59 -13.14
C GLY A 5 -5.92 -7.25 -12.21
N ILE A 6 -5.41 -8.09 -11.31
CA ILE A 6 -6.19 -8.75 -10.25
C ILE A 6 -5.44 -8.58 -8.94
N GLU A 7 -6.13 -8.02 -7.93
CA GLU A 7 -5.62 -7.86 -6.57
C GLU A 7 -6.53 -8.57 -5.58
N SER A 8 -5.92 -9.39 -4.71
CA SER A 8 -6.62 -10.10 -3.64
C SER A 8 -5.71 -10.42 -2.45
N SER A 9 -4.62 -9.67 -2.25
CA SER A 9 -3.58 -10.03 -1.27
C SER A 9 -4.02 -9.88 0.20
N CYS A 10 -5.01 -9.04 0.49
CA CYS A 10 -5.43 -8.74 1.86
C CYS A 10 -6.97 -8.77 2.01
N ASP A 11 -7.61 -7.62 2.07
CA ASP A 11 -9.06 -7.48 2.32
C ASP A 11 -9.80 -6.67 1.23
N GLU A 12 -9.14 -6.32 0.14
CA GLU A 12 -9.73 -5.77 -1.08
C GLU A 12 -9.69 -6.80 -2.21
N THR A 13 -10.86 -7.06 -2.82
CA THR A 13 -10.93 -7.77 -4.10
C THR A 13 -11.02 -6.74 -5.21
N ALA A 14 -10.02 -6.64 -6.07
CA ALA A 14 -10.06 -5.66 -7.14
C ALA A 14 -9.70 -6.26 -8.50
N ALA A 15 -10.27 -5.64 -9.56
CA ALA A 15 -9.89 -5.88 -10.94
C ALA A 15 -9.86 -4.55 -11.70
N ALA A 16 -8.90 -4.41 -12.60
CA ALA A 16 -8.71 -3.19 -13.38
C ALA A 16 -8.20 -3.50 -14.79
N VAL A 17 -8.55 -2.67 -15.74
CA VAL A 17 -7.93 -2.68 -17.07
C VAL A 17 -7.13 -1.39 -17.23
N VAL A 18 -5.84 -1.51 -17.49
CA VAL A 18 -4.94 -0.39 -17.72
C VAL A 18 -4.28 -0.53 -19.09
N GLU A 19 -4.26 0.55 -19.85
CA GLU A 19 -3.61 0.61 -21.15
C GLU A 19 -2.24 1.27 -21.02
N ASP A 20 -1.22 0.61 -21.61
CA ASP A 20 0.18 1.07 -21.66
C ASP A 20 0.81 1.37 -20.29
N GLY A 21 0.30 0.71 -19.24
CA GLY A 21 0.78 0.83 -17.87
C GLY A 21 0.44 2.17 -17.19
N ILE A 22 -0.36 3.02 -17.81
CA ILE A 22 -0.56 4.41 -17.39
C ILE A 22 -2.00 4.93 -17.52
N HIS A 23 -2.77 4.42 -18.47
CA HIS A 23 -4.14 4.86 -18.71
C HIS A 23 -5.13 3.89 -18.07
N ILE A 24 -5.77 4.31 -16.99
CA ILE A 24 -6.80 3.54 -16.32
C ILE A 24 -8.07 3.56 -17.19
N LEU A 25 -8.47 2.40 -17.74
CA LEU A 25 -9.73 2.23 -18.43
C LEU A 25 -10.84 1.83 -17.45
N SER A 26 -10.50 1.05 -16.42
CA SER A 26 -11.38 0.70 -15.30
C SER A 26 -10.57 0.36 -14.07
N ASN A 27 -11.14 0.55 -12.88
CA ASN A 27 -10.56 0.11 -11.59
C ASN A 27 -11.70 -0.13 -10.60
N GLU A 28 -12.05 -1.40 -10.41
CA GLU A 28 -13.18 -1.83 -9.59
C GLU A 28 -12.67 -2.49 -8.32
N ILE A 29 -13.23 -2.08 -7.18
CA ILE A 29 -12.80 -2.52 -5.86
C ILE A 29 -14.00 -2.94 -5.04
N ALA A 30 -13.96 -4.15 -4.50
CA ALA A 30 -14.90 -4.66 -3.50
C ALA A 30 -14.16 -4.76 -2.16
N SER A 31 -14.35 -3.76 -1.30
CA SER A 31 -13.69 -3.68 0.02
C SER A 31 -14.44 -4.50 1.06
N GLN A 32 -13.69 -5.13 1.96
CA GLN A 32 -14.19 -5.92 3.07
C GLN A 32 -14.07 -5.17 4.41
N VAL A 33 -13.70 -3.88 4.40
CA VAL A 33 -13.44 -3.07 5.61
C VAL A 33 -14.62 -3.12 6.59
N GLU A 34 -15.87 -3.02 6.12
CA GLU A 34 -17.06 -3.08 6.99
C GLU A 34 -17.22 -4.45 7.68
N ILE A 35 -16.81 -5.52 7.00
CA ILE A 35 -16.87 -6.88 7.55
C ILE A 35 -15.80 -7.00 8.64
N HIS A 36 -14.57 -6.60 8.34
CA HIS A 36 -13.43 -6.70 9.24
C HIS A 36 -13.50 -5.72 10.43
N ALA A 37 -14.18 -4.60 10.28
CA ALA A 37 -14.43 -3.65 11.37
C ALA A 37 -15.13 -4.31 12.57
N ARG A 38 -15.99 -5.31 12.33
CA ARG A 38 -16.67 -6.07 13.39
C ARG A 38 -15.73 -6.91 14.25
N TYR A 39 -14.57 -7.28 13.69
CA TYR A 39 -13.53 -8.06 14.37
C TYR A 39 -12.39 -7.16 14.90
N GLY A 40 -12.40 -5.87 14.56
CA GLY A 40 -11.35 -4.93 14.91
C GLY A 40 -10.03 -5.14 14.14
N GLY A 41 -10.08 -5.77 12.98
CA GLY A 41 -8.94 -6.04 12.09
C GLY A 41 -9.21 -7.18 11.13
N VAL A 42 -8.31 -7.40 10.18
CA VAL A 42 -8.46 -8.41 9.13
C VAL A 42 -8.40 -9.83 9.71
N VAL A 43 -9.37 -10.66 9.33
CA VAL A 43 -9.44 -12.10 9.65
C VAL A 43 -9.19 -12.90 8.37
N PRO A 44 -8.04 -13.58 8.24
CA PRO A 44 -7.59 -14.19 6.97
C PRO A 44 -8.60 -15.17 6.34
N GLU A 45 -9.25 -16.00 7.16
CA GLU A 45 -10.23 -16.97 6.68
C GLU A 45 -11.52 -16.30 6.16
N VAL A 46 -11.93 -15.20 6.80
CA VAL A 46 -13.08 -14.40 6.33
C VAL A 46 -12.71 -13.73 5.03
N ALA A 47 -11.50 -13.14 4.93
CA ALA A 47 -11.03 -12.47 3.74
C ALA A 47 -11.03 -13.41 2.52
N SER A 48 -10.43 -14.59 2.64
CA SER A 48 -10.38 -15.55 1.53
C SER A 48 -11.75 -16.00 1.03
N ARG A 49 -12.71 -16.19 1.94
CA ARG A 49 -14.09 -16.54 1.58
C ARG A 49 -14.81 -15.41 0.83
N GLN A 50 -14.58 -14.16 1.23
CA GLN A 50 -15.16 -13.00 0.55
C GLN A 50 -14.56 -12.81 -0.85
N HIS A 51 -13.25 -13.03 -1.03
CA HIS A 51 -12.63 -13.01 -2.35
C HIS A 51 -13.29 -14.00 -3.31
N LEU A 52 -13.59 -15.23 -2.87
CA LEU A 52 -14.27 -16.23 -3.71
C LEU A 52 -15.63 -15.74 -4.22
N LEU A 53 -16.36 -14.97 -3.41
CA LEU A 53 -17.66 -14.43 -3.81
C LEU A 53 -17.55 -13.23 -4.74
N ALA A 54 -16.51 -12.40 -4.58
CA ALA A 54 -16.40 -11.12 -5.24
C ALA A 54 -15.59 -11.18 -6.56
N ILE A 55 -14.64 -12.11 -6.70
CA ILE A 55 -13.62 -12.03 -7.76
C ILE A 55 -14.19 -12.08 -9.18
N VAL A 56 -15.13 -12.98 -9.45
CA VAL A 56 -15.73 -13.11 -10.80
C VAL A 56 -16.63 -11.92 -11.12
N PRO A 57 -17.54 -11.46 -10.24
CA PRO A 57 -18.29 -10.23 -10.44
C PRO A 57 -17.42 -9.01 -10.69
N ILE A 58 -16.34 -8.82 -9.92
CA ILE A 58 -15.49 -7.63 -10.02
C ILE A 58 -14.69 -7.61 -11.34
N ILE A 59 -14.18 -8.78 -11.78
CA ILE A 59 -13.51 -8.90 -13.08
C ILE A 59 -14.48 -8.54 -14.22
N ARG A 60 -15.72 -9.04 -14.18
CA ARG A 60 -16.74 -8.73 -15.17
C ARG A 60 -17.03 -7.22 -15.20
N GLN A 61 -17.22 -6.60 -14.04
CA GLN A 61 -17.44 -5.15 -13.96
C GLN A 61 -16.27 -4.35 -14.53
N ALA A 62 -15.05 -4.75 -14.24
CA ALA A 62 -13.86 -4.10 -14.78
C ALA A 62 -13.79 -4.19 -16.31
N MET A 63 -14.07 -5.36 -16.88
CA MET A 63 -14.11 -5.56 -18.34
C MET A 63 -15.23 -4.75 -19.00
N ASP A 64 -16.43 -4.75 -18.41
CA ASP A 64 -17.60 -4.01 -18.93
C ASP A 64 -17.34 -2.50 -18.90
N LYS A 65 -16.82 -1.95 -17.79
CA LYS A 65 -16.48 -0.52 -17.68
C LYS A 65 -15.35 -0.09 -18.60
N ALA A 66 -14.38 -0.97 -18.84
CA ALA A 66 -13.32 -0.73 -19.82
C ALA A 66 -13.79 -0.87 -21.27
N LEU A 67 -15.04 -1.23 -21.49
CA LEU A 67 -15.63 -1.50 -22.83
C LEU A 67 -14.73 -2.44 -23.66
N THR A 68 -14.23 -3.50 -23.01
CA THR A 68 -13.25 -4.42 -23.62
C THR A 68 -13.70 -5.88 -23.55
N THR A 69 -13.10 -6.71 -24.41
CA THR A 69 -13.32 -8.16 -24.46
C THR A 69 -11.99 -8.88 -24.27
N TRP A 70 -12.03 -10.18 -24.02
CA TRP A 70 -10.82 -11.01 -23.83
C TRP A 70 -9.83 -10.91 -25.00
N HIS A 71 -10.31 -10.75 -26.24
CA HIS A 71 -9.46 -10.59 -27.42
C HIS A 71 -8.59 -9.33 -27.41
N ASN A 72 -8.97 -8.34 -26.61
CA ASN A 72 -8.26 -7.06 -26.49
C ASN A 72 -7.40 -6.97 -25.23
N ILE A 73 -7.30 -8.05 -24.46
CA ILE A 73 -6.42 -8.16 -23.29
C ILE A 73 -5.13 -8.85 -23.69
N ASP A 74 -4.02 -8.16 -23.55
CA ASP A 74 -2.69 -8.67 -23.95
C ASP A 74 -2.02 -9.53 -22.86
N ALA A 75 -2.34 -9.26 -21.59
CA ALA A 75 -1.84 -10.04 -20.46
C ALA A 75 -2.73 -9.87 -19.22
N ILE A 76 -2.62 -10.84 -18.30
CA ILE A 76 -3.21 -10.80 -16.97
C ILE A 76 -2.06 -10.61 -15.98
N ALA A 77 -2.14 -9.57 -15.15
CA ALA A 77 -1.24 -9.33 -14.04
C ALA A 77 -1.97 -9.67 -12.74
N VAL A 78 -1.34 -10.43 -11.84
CA VAL A 78 -1.96 -10.81 -10.58
C VAL A 78 -0.96 -10.72 -9.44
N THR A 79 -1.38 -10.19 -8.31
CA THR A 79 -0.57 -10.22 -7.10
C THR A 79 -0.42 -11.66 -6.61
N HIS A 80 0.85 -12.13 -6.54
CA HIS A 80 1.16 -13.47 -6.05
C HIS A 80 1.89 -13.47 -4.71
N GLY A 81 2.17 -12.28 -4.17
CA GLY A 81 2.81 -12.04 -2.87
C GLY A 81 3.39 -10.63 -2.75
N PRO A 82 3.74 -10.20 -1.52
CA PRO A 82 3.31 -10.81 -0.26
C PRO A 82 1.82 -10.63 0.01
N GLY A 83 1.27 -11.39 0.99
CA GLY A 83 -0.13 -11.27 1.38
C GLY A 83 -0.66 -12.49 2.14
N LEU A 84 -1.96 -12.50 2.40
CA LEU A 84 -2.65 -13.62 3.05
C LEU A 84 -2.74 -14.82 2.11
N ALA A 85 -2.19 -15.97 2.51
CA ALA A 85 -2.07 -17.14 1.64
C ALA A 85 -3.41 -17.56 0.99
N GLY A 86 -4.49 -17.64 1.77
CA GLY A 86 -5.81 -17.99 1.23
C GLY A 86 -6.37 -16.97 0.25
N SER A 87 -6.12 -15.68 0.50
CA SER A 87 -6.54 -14.57 -0.35
C SER A 87 -5.76 -14.57 -1.68
N LEU A 88 -4.43 -14.66 -1.62
CA LEU A 88 -3.56 -14.77 -2.80
C LEU A 88 -3.95 -15.97 -3.68
N LEU A 89 -4.25 -17.11 -3.06
CA LEU A 89 -4.63 -18.32 -3.79
C LEU A 89 -5.87 -18.12 -4.65
N VAL A 90 -6.86 -17.35 -4.18
CA VAL A 90 -8.08 -17.03 -4.95
C VAL A 90 -7.73 -16.24 -6.20
N GLY A 91 -6.94 -15.16 -6.07
CA GLY A 91 -6.53 -14.32 -7.20
C GLY A 91 -5.69 -15.06 -8.22
N VAL A 92 -4.64 -15.74 -7.75
CA VAL A 92 -3.71 -16.48 -8.61
C VAL A 92 -4.40 -17.63 -9.35
N SER A 93 -5.24 -18.42 -8.64
CA SER A 93 -5.98 -19.51 -9.31
C SER A 93 -6.95 -18.99 -10.37
N THR A 94 -7.63 -17.89 -10.09
CA THR A 94 -8.53 -17.24 -11.04
C THR A 94 -7.76 -16.71 -12.26
N ALA A 95 -6.65 -16.02 -12.05
CA ALA A 95 -5.80 -15.51 -13.13
C ALA A 95 -5.27 -16.63 -14.03
N LYS A 96 -4.76 -17.72 -13.44
CA LYS A 96 -4.32 -18.92 -14.17
C LYS A 96 -5.43 -19.55 -15.00
N ALA A 97 -6.63 -19.71 -14.41
CA ALA A 97 -7.76 -20.30 -15.11
C ALA A 97 -8.16 -19.46 -16.35
N ILE A 98 -8.19 -18.13 -16.21
CA ILE A 98 -8.50 -17.23 -17.33
C ILE A 98 -7.38 -17.26 -18.37
N ALA A 99 -6.11 -17.15 -17.93
CA ALA A 99 -4.95 -17.18 -18.82
C ALA A 99 -4.94 -18.45 -19.68
N MET A 100 -5.20 -19.60 -19.06
CA MET A 100 -5.29 -20.89 -19.76
C MET A 100 -6.48 -20.94 -20.72
N ALA A 101 -7.67 -20.52 -20.30
CA ALA A 101 -8.88 -20.61 -21.10
C ALA A 101 -8.88 -19.66 -22.30
N GLN A 102 -8.25 -18.48 -22.17
CA GLN A 102 -8.21 -17.45 -23.19
C GLN A 102 -6.88 -17.40 -23.95
N ASN A 103 -5.92 -18.24 -23.59
CA ASN A 103 -4.54 -18.24 -24.12
C ASN A 103 -3.88 -16.85 -24.03
N ILE A 104 -4.01 -16.20 -22.87
CA ILE A 104 -3.47 -14.87 -22.57
C ILE A 104 -2.23 -15.03 -21.67
N ARG A 105 -1.22 -14.17 -21.86
CA ARG A 105 0.01 -14.16 -21.05
C ARG A 105 -0.31 -13.87 -19.58
N LEU A 106 0.46 -14.49 -18.68
CA LEU A 106 0.31 -14.33 -17.21
C LEU A 106 1.57 -13.69 -16.63
N VAL A 107 1.38 -12.75 -15.69
CA VAL A 107 2.45 -12.05 -14.99
C VAL A 107 2.14 -11.99 -13.51
N GLY A 108 2.98 -12.61 -12.69
CA GLY A 108 2.95 -12.45 -11.24
C GLY A 108 3.53 -11.10 -10.84
N VAL A 109 2.88 -10.43 -9.92
CA VAL A 109 3.29 -9.10 -9.43
C VAL A 109 3.54 -9.17 -7.93
N ASN A 110 4.62 -8.55 -7.49
CA ASN A 110 4.84 -8.29 -6.07
C ASN A 110 3.95 -7.13 -5.62
N HIS A 111 3.17 -7.33 -4.56
CA HIS A 111 2.23 -6.34 -4.03
C HIS A 111 2.88 -4.99 -3.67
N LEU A 112 4.08 -5.02 -3.07
CA LEU A 112 4.80 -3.80 -2.71
C LEU A 112 5.34 -3.06 -3.94
N GLU A 113 5.78 -3.81 -4.95
CA GLU A 113 6.14 -3.25 -6.25
C GLU A 113 4.93 -2.57 -6.90
N ALA A 114 3.76 -3.22 -6.89
CA ALA A 114 2.54 -2.65 -7.42
C ALA A 114 2.23 -1.29 -6.78
N HIS A 115 2.34 -1.17 -5.47
CA HIS A 115 2.17 0.11 -4.78
C HIS A 115 3.10 1.21 -5.29
N ILE A 116 4.35 0.91 -5.63
CA ILE A 116 5.26 1.89 -6.24
C ILE A 116 4.69 2.33 -7.59
N TYR A 117 4.26 1.38 -8.43
CA TYR A 117 3.75 1.65 -9.78
C TYR A 117 2.40 2.39 -9.81
N ALA A 118 1.68 2.50 -8.71
CA ALA A 118 0.52 3.39 -8.61
C ALA A 118 0.87 4.86 -8.98
N ASN A 119 2.13 5.27 -8.78
CA ASN A 119 2.60 6.62 -9.13
C ASN A 119 2.72 6.84 -10.66
N TRP A 120 2.79 5.79 -11.49
CA TRP A 120 2.78 5.92 -12.95
C TRP A 120 1.37 6.12 -13.53
N LEU A 121 0.32 5.91 -12.72
CA LEU A 121 -1.07 6.13 -13.09
C LEU A 121 -1.51 7.60 -12.97
N GLY A 122 -0.63 8.46 -12.45
CA GLY A 122 -0.87 9.89 -12.33
C GLY A 122 -0.53 10.68 -13.61
N SER A 123 -0.77 11.98 -13.57
CA SER A 123 -0.47 12.91 -14.67
C SER A 123 1.04 13.20 -14.82
N THR A 124 1.80 13.10 -13.75
CA THR A 124 3.24 13.36 -13.73
C THR A 124 4.00 12.04 -13.80
N ARG A 125 4.97 11.94 -14.72
CA ARG A 125 5.81 10.76 -14.86
C ARG A 125 6.95 10.78 -13.84
N PRO A 126 7.16 9.68 -13.08
CA PRO A 126 8.33 9.55 -12.22
C PRO A 126 9.65 9.53 -13.02
N GLU A 127 10.69 10.19 -12.49
CA GLU A 127 12.03 10.28 -13.09
C GLU A 127 13.09 9.67 -12.17
N PHE A 128 13.84 8.70 -12.68
CA PHE A 128 14.91 8.03 -11.93
C PHE A 128 16.17 8.91 -11.71
N PRO A 129 16.94 8.69 -10.63
CA PRO A 129 16.67 7.79 -9.52
C PRO A 129 15.59 8.33 -8.58
N LEU A 130 14.81 7.40 -7.96
CA LEU A 130 13.69 7.69 -7.10
C LEU A 130 13.91 7.13 -5.70
N LEU A 131 13.35 7.78 -4.69
CA LEU A 131 13.16 7.18 -3.36
C LEU A 131 11.68 6.87 -3.15
N CYS A 132 11.36 5.63 -2.86
CA CYS A 132 10.00 5.19 -2.63
C CYS A 132 9.75 4.94 -1.15
N LEU A 133 8.83 5.69 -0.53
CA LEU A 133 8.31 5.43 0.80
C LEU A 133 7.01 4.62 0.68
N ILE A 134 7.08 3.34 0.99
CA ILE A 134 5.93 2.43 1.00
C ILE A 134 5.42 2.34 2.43
N VAL A 135 4.21 2.86 2.69
CA VAL A 135 3.62 2.90 4.03
C VAL A 135 2.18 2.39 4.01
N SER A 136 1.98 1.20 4.54
CA SER A 136 0.69 0.52 4.56
C SER A 136 0.35 -0.06 5.94
N GLY A 137 -0.71 -0.85 6.02
CA GLY A 137 -1.08 -1.59 7.23
C GLY A 137 0.00 -2.58 7.67
N GLY A 138 0.64 -3.28 6.73
CA GLY A 138 1.62 -4.32 7.00
C GLY A 138 3.08 -3.93 6.75
N HIS A 139 3.35 -2.84 6.04
CA HIS A 139 4.70 -2.49 5.58
C HIS A 139 5.05 -1.03 5.85
N THR A 140 6.32 -0.79 6.16
CA THR A 140 6.93 0.54 6.19
C THR A 140 8.35 0.39 5.69
N ASP A 141 8.53 0.62 4.40
CA ASP A 141 9.77 0.37 3.68
C ASP A 141 10.24 1.63 2.94
N LEU A 142 11.54 1.82 2.89
CA LEU A 142 12.20 2.88 2.16
C LEU A 142 13.10 2.26 1.10
N VAL A 143 12.77 2.48 -0.16
CA VAL A 143 13.37 1.79 -1.31
C VAL A 143 13.94 2.79 -2.29
N LEU A 144 15.20 2.63 -2.64
CA LEU A 144 15.83 3.34 -3.75
C LEU A 144 15.56 2.58 -5.04
N MET A 145 15.03 3.27 -6.05
CA MET A 145 14.74 2.75 -7.37
C MET A 145 15.56 3.51 -8.41
N ARG A 146 16.49 2.84 -9.12
CA ARG A 146 17.35 3.44 -10.13
C ARG A 146 16.82 3.27 -11.54
N GLY A 147 15.91 2.32 -11.73
CA GLY A 147 15.26 1.98 -12.98
C GLY A 147 14.12 1.00 -12.71
N HIS A 148 13.34 0.66 -13.73
CA HIS A 148 12.31 -0.38 -13.60
C HIS A 148 12.99 -1.71 -13.22
N GLY A 149 12.55 -2.33 -12.10
CA GLY A 149 13.11 -3.58 -11.60
C GLY A 149 14.44 -3.45 -10.84
N ASP A 150 15.05 -2.26 -10.76
CA ASP A 150 16.31 -2.02 -10.02
C ASP A 150 16.01 -1.35 -8.67
N TYR A 151 15.89 -2.17 -7.62
CA TYR A 151 15.53 -1.76 -6.28
C TYR A 151 16.65 -2.02 -5.28
N THR A 152 16.81 -1.10 -4.31
CA THR A 152 17.65 -1.29 -3.13
C THR A 152 16.84 -0.92 -1.89
N LEU A 153 16.64 -1.87 -0.97
CA LEU A 153 16.01 -1.60 0.32
C LEU A 153 16.99 -0.81 1.19
N LEU A 154 16.65 0.42 1.54
CA LEU A 154 17.47 1.28 2.42
C LEU A 154 17.09 1.13 3.88
N GLY A 155 15.80 0.95 4.17
CA GLY A 155 15.28 0.80 5.51
C GLY A 155 13.90 0.19 5.52
N LYS A 156 13.56 -0.45 6.64
CA LYS A 156 12.23 -1.03 6.88
C LYS A 156 11.85 -0.91 8.35
N THR A 157 10.59 -1.15 8.67
CA THR A 157 10.22 -1.24 10.08
C THR A 157 10.84 -2.47 10.73
N ARG A 158 11.28 -2.31 11.98
CA ARG A 158 11.82 -3.40 12.81
C ARG A 158 10.76 -4.04 13.72
N ASP A 159 9.57 -3.42 13.78
CA ASP A 159 8.47 -3.86 14.62
C ASP A 159 7.12 -3.58 13.92
N ASP A 160 6.16 -2.90 14.54
CA ASP A 160 4.88 -2.57 13.93
C ASP A 160 5.09 -1.73 12.65
N ALA A 161 4.31 -1.97 11.61
CA ALA A 161 4.21 -1.03 10.49
C ALA A 161 3.48 0.26 10.92
N ALA A 162 3.67 1.35 10.17
CA ALA A 162 3.04 2.63 10.51
C ALA A 162 1.50 2.54 10.54
N GLY A 163 0.89 1.84 9.58
CA GLY A 163 -0.56 1.63 9.56
C GLY A 163 -1.04 0.77 10.72
N GLU A 164 -0.33 -0.32 11.03
CA GLU A 164 -0.61 -1.15 12.19
C GLU A 164 -0.50 -0.35 13.51
N ALA A 165 0.48 0.54 13.60
CA ALA A 165 0.64 1.42 14.75
C ALA A 165 -0.55 2.40 14.88
N PHE A 166 -1.07 2.94 13.78
CA PHE A 166 -2.30 3.75 13.75
C PHE A 166 -3.53 2.94 14.19
N ASP A 167 -3.70 1.70 13.71
CA ASP A 167 -4.82 0.85 14.08
C ASP A 167 -4.82 0.52 15.57
N LYS A 168 -3.64 0.18 16.11
CA LYS A 168 -3.45 -0.08 17.53
C LYS A 168 -3.70 1.16 18.40
N ALA A 169 -3.23 2.33 17.97
CA ALA A 169 -3.45 3.59 18.68
C ALA A 169 -4.94 3.98 18.68
N ALA A 170 -5.62 3.85 17.55
CA ALA A 170 -7.05 4.12 17.45
C ALA A 170 -7.87 3.20 18.39
N ARG A 171 -7.50 1.93 18.48
CA ARG A 171 -8.11 0.97 19.44
C ARG A 171 -7.88 1.40 20.88
N ILE A 172 -6.65 1.80 21.24
CA ILE A 172 -6.30 2.29 22.59
C ILE A 172 -7.13 3.53 22.97
N LEU A 173 -7.36 4.41 22.00
CA LEU A 173 -8.12 5.65 22.20
C LEU A 173 -9.64 5.51 22.01
N GLY A 174 -10.14 4.30 21.67
CA GLY A 174 -11.57 4.05 21.43
C GLY A 174 -12.14 4.73 20.19
N LEU A 175 -11.31 5.02 19.16
CA LEU A 175 -11.68 5.74 17.96
C LEU A 175 -12.23 4.87 16.81
N GLY A 176 -12.16 3.54 16.95
CA GLY A 176 -12.67 2.59 15.97
C GLY A 176 -11.64 2.12 14.92
N TYR A 177 -12.13 1.50 13.85
CA TYR A 177 -11.37 0.92 12.75
C TYR A 177 -11.97 1.34 11.40
N PRO A 178 -11.16 1.61 10.34
CA PRO A 178 -9.69 1.59 10.29
C PRO A 178 -9.05 2.75 11.05
N GLY A 179 -7.93 2.45 11.75
CA GLY A 179 -7.32 3.39 12.69
C GLY A 179 -6.65 4.59 12.05
N GLY A 180 -6.04 4.44 10.88
CA GLY A 180 -5.39 5.54 10.16
C GLY A 180 -6.35 6.72 9.91
N PRO A 181 -7.49 6.51 9.21
CA PRO A 181 -8.51 7.54 9.00
C PRO A 181 -9.11 8.07 10.32
N ALA A 182 -9.31 7.21 11.33
CA ALA A 182 -9.86 7.60 12.61
C ALA A 182 -8.94 8.57 13.38
N ILE A 183 -7.64 8.25 13.44
CA ILE A 183 -6.61 9.12 14.04
C ILE A 183 -6.47 10.43 13.23
N ASP A 184 -6.42 10.37 11.90
CA ASP A 184 -6.31 11.58 11.06
C ASP A 184 -7.51 12.52 11.27
N LYS A 185 -8.73 11.98 11.41
CA LYS A 185 -9.94 12.76 11.71
C LYS A 185 -9.91 13.38 13.12
N ALA A 186 -9.56 12.57 14.13
CA ALA A 186 -9.51 13.05 15.52
C ALA A 186 -8.42 14.12 15.71
N SER A 187 -7.26 13.93 15.10
CA SER A 187 -6.12 14.86 15.20
C SER A 187 -6.40 16.26 14.69
N GLN A 188 -7.37 16.43 13.76
CA GLN A 188 -7.78 17.75 13.26
C GLN A 188 -8.43 18.64 14.32
N ASN A 189 -9.01 18.00 15.36
CA ASN A 189 -9.67 18.67 16.47
C ASN A 189 -8.83 18.67 17.75
N GLY A 190 -7.56 18.21 17.65
CA GLY A 190 -6.62 18.12 18.76
C GLY A 190 -5.36 18.94 18.55
N LYS A 191 -4.57 19.05 19.62
CA LYS A 191 -3.25 19.69 19.61
C LYS A 191 -2.19 18.66 20.00
N PRO A 192 -1.03 18.60 19.33
CA PRO A 192 0.07 17.69 19.67
C PRO A 192 0.80 18.20 20.93
N CYS A 193 0.25 17.92 22.12
CA CYS A 193 0.77 18.40 23.40
C CYS A 193 1.37 17.29 24.29
N LEU A 194 1.21 15.99 23.92
CA LEU A 194 1.80 14.90 24.67
C LEU A 194 3.23 14.63 24.23
N VAL A 195 4.12 14.39 25.19
CA VAL A 195 5.50 14.00 24.91
C VAL A 195 5.55 12.49 24.72
N LEU A 196 5.69 12.07 23.47
CA LEU A 196 5.85 10.67 23.08
C LEU A 196 7.30 10.40 22.67
N PRO A 197 7.83 9.19 22.89
CA PRO A 197 9.21 8.86 22.52
C PRO A 197 9.35 8.73 21.00
N TYR A 198 10.48 9.19 20.47
CA TYR A 198 10.84 9.00 19.05
C TYR A 198 11.95 7.96 18.95
N ALA A 199 11.67 6.84 18.29
CA ALA A 199 12.66 5.80 18.02
C ALA A 199 13.44 6.14 16.73
N TRP A 200 14.44 7.02 16.84
CA TRP A 200 15.20 7.48 15.66
C TRP A 200 16.05 6.40 15.01
N LEU A 201 16.46 5.35 15.72
CA LEU A 201 17.38 4.32 15.21
C LEU A 201 18.57 4.94 14.45
N THR A 202 19.34 5.75 15.16
CA THR A 202 20.43 6.56 14.61
C THR A 202 21.40 5.71 13.79
N GLY A 203 21.89 6.25 12.67
CA GLY A 203 22.79 5.55 11.75
C GLY A 203 22.12 4.56 10.80
N THR A 204 20.78 4.49 10.78
CA THR A 204 20.03 3.63 9.87
C THR A 204 18.81 4.38 9.29
N HIS A 205 18.28 3.90 8.17
CA HIS A 205 17.00 4.36 7.62
C HIS A 205 15.81 3.51 8.12
N ASP A 206 16.03 2.55 9.01
CA ASP A 206 14.97 1.72 9.56
C ASP A 206 14.01 2.51 10.46
N PHE A 207 12.80 1.98 10.61
CA PHE A 207 11.72 2.55 11.40
C PHE A 207 11.42 1.68 12.63
N SER A 208 10.78 2.29 13.64
CA SER A 208 10.21 1.57 14.78
C SER A 208 9.08 2.41 15.37
N PHE A 209 7.95 1.78 15.66
CA PHE A 209 6.75 2.45 16.16
C PHE A 209 6.17 1.83 17.43
N SER A 210 6.62 0.63 17.84
CA SER A 210 6.11 -0.06 19.02
C SER A 210 6.32 0.71 20.32
N GLY A 211 7.40 1.48 20.42
CA GLY A 211 7.70 2.31 21.60
C GLY A 211 6.68 3.43 21.79
N ILE A 212 6.27 4.08 20.71
CA ILE A 212 5.27 5.17 20.71
C ILE A 212 3.91 4.62 21.17
N LYS A 213 3.49 3.49 20.61
CA LYS A 213 2.25 2.79 20.97
C LYS A 213 2.23 2.43 22.45
N THR A 214 3.33 1.86 22.96
CA THR A 214 3.45 1.45 24.35
C THR A 214 3.38 2.65 25.32
N ALA A 215 4.00 3.77 24.95
CA ALA A 215 3.92 5.01 25.71
C ALA A 215 2.48 5.53 25.76
N LEU A 216 1.78 5.58 24.62
CA LEU A 216 0.37 6.00 24.55
C LEU A 216 -0.51 5.09 25.45
N TYR A 217 -0.35 3.78 25.35
CA TYR A 217 -1.10 2.81 26.16
C TYR A 217 -0.93 3.09 27.68
N ARG A 218 0.32 3.28 28.12
CA ARG A 218 0.60 3.60 29.54
C ARG A 218 -0.01 4.91 30.00
N MET A 219 -0.03 5.94 29.12
CA MET A 219 -0.66 7.21 29.44
C MET A 219 -2.18 7.08 29.61
N VAL A 220 -2.83 6.24 28.78
CA VAL A 220 -4.27 5.95 28.92
C VAL A 220 -4.54 5.18 30.22
N GLU A 221 -3.77 4.11 30.50
CA GLU A 221 -3.92 3.33 31.76
C GLU A 221 -3.74 4.18 33.02
N ASN A 222 -2.80 5.11 32.99
CA ASN A 222 -2.53 6.01 34.13
C ASN A 222 -3.49 7.21 34.22
N GLY A 223 -4.51 7.30 33.37
CA GLY A 223 -5.47 8.41 33.37
C GLY A 223 -4.87 9.77 32.99
N GLN A 224 -3.74 9.77 32.26
CA GLN A 224 -3.03 11.00 31.87
C GLN A 224 -3.60 11.64 30.59
N ILE A 225 -4.52 10.97 29.91
CA ILE A 225 -5.17 11.45 28.70
C ILE A 225 -6.50 12.11 29.06
N SER A 226 -6.54 13.43 29.02
CA SER A 226 -7.75 14.21 29.27
C SER A 226 -8.59 14.41 27.99
N ASN A 227 -7.95 14.33 26.80
CA ASN A 227 -8.59 14.55 25.50
C ASN A 227 -8.03 13.56 24.46
N ALA A 228 -8.87 12.69 23.94
CA ALA A 228 -8.48 11.70 22.93
C ALA A 228 -8.03 12.36 21.61
N ASN A 229 -8.55 13.53 21.25
CA ASN A 229 -8.13 14.25 20.04
C ASN A 229 -6.69 14.76 20.16
N ASP A 230 -6.29 15.27 21.33
CA ASP A 230 -4.91 15.71 21.60
C ASP A 230 -3.94 14.53 21.60
N ALA A 231 -4.37 13.40 22.13
CA ALA A 231 -3.60 12.15 22.07
C ALA A 231 -3.43 11.66 20.64
N ALA A 232 -4.50 11.69 19.84
CA ALA A 232 -4.45 11.33 18.41
C ALA A 232 -3.53 12.27 17.63
N ALA A 233 -3.61 13.59 17.87
CA ALA A 233 -2.74 14.58 17.24
C ALA A 233 -1.27 14.36 17.61
N SER A 234 -0.98 14.08 18.88
CA SER A 234 0.39 13.82 19.35
C SER A 234 0.96 12.51 18.78
N PHE A 235 0.14 11.46 18.72
CA PHE A 235 0.53 10.20 18.13
C PHE A 235 0.83 10.32 16.64
N GLN A 236 -0.08 10.98 15.88
CA GLN A 236 0.10 11.23 14.45
C GLN A 236 1.37 12.06 14.19
N GLU A 237 1.60 13.12 14.96
CA GLU A 237 2.79 13.95 14.84
C GLU A 237 4.08 13.15 15.02
N ALA A 238 4.11 12.23 15.99
CA ALA A 238 5.28 11.38 16.23
C ALA A 238 5.56 10.44 15.04
N ILE A 239 4.54 9.75 14.53
CA ILE A 239 4.69 8.85 13.36
C ILE A 239 5.13 9.65 12.13
N VAL A 240 4.43 10.74 11.81
CA VAL A 240 4.71 11.59 10.65
C VAL A 240 6.12 12.17 10.70
N SER A 241 6.57 12.60 11.89
CA SER A 241 7.92 13.12 12.08
C SER A 241 8.99 12.08 11.75
N ILE A 242 8.86 10.85 12.25
CA ILE A 242 9.82 9.77 11.98
C ILE A 242 9.84 9.45 10.48
N LEU A 243 8.67 9.28 9.85
CA LEU A 243 8.57 8.97 8.43
C LEU A 243 9.21 10.08 7.57
N ALA A 244 8.84 11.34 7.81
CA ALA A 244 9.31 12.46 7.00
C ALA A 244 10.82 12.69 7.14
N VAL A 245 11.33 12.76 8.38
CA VAL A 245 12.76 13.04 8.63
C VAL A 245 13.64 11.97 8.00
N LYS A 246 13.32 10.69 8.17
CA LYS A 246 14.11 9.59 7.59
C LYS A 246 14.04 9.56 6.07
N THR A 247 12.85 9.79 5.50
CA THR A 247 12.68 9.85 4.03
C THR A 247 13.49 11.00 3.42
N ILE A 248 13.43 12.19 4.03
CA ILE A 248 14.18 13.36 3.57
C ILE A 248 15.69 13.13 3.70
N ALA A 249 16.14 12.53 4.81
CA ALA A 249 17.56 12.23 5.02
C ALA A 249 18.08 11.26 3.94
N ALA A 250 17.35 10.16 3.67
CA ALA A 250 17.71 9.22 2.61
C ALA A 250 17.66 9.84 1.21
N ALA A 251 16.70 10.71 0.93
CA ALA A 251 16.62 11.41 -0.36
C ALA A 251 17.85 12.29 -0.61
N LYS A 252 18.33 13.00 0.42
CA LYS A 252 19.55 13.81 0.36
C LYS A 252 20.81 12.97 0.20
N GLU A 253 20.91 11.88 0.98
CA GLU A 253 22.08 10.99 0.97
C GLU A 253 22.28 10.32 -0.40
N HIS A 254 21.19 9.89 -1.04
CA HIS A 254 21.24 9.16 -2.32
C HIS A 254 21.07 10.06 -3.54
N GLY A 255 20.89 11.37 -3.38
CA GLY A 255 20.82 12.34 -4.49
C GLY A 255 19.69 12.02 -5.48
N VAL A 256 18.52 11.58 -4.98
CA VAL A 256 17.39 11.21 -5.84
C VAL A 256 16.74 12.45 -6.47
N LYS A 257 16.10 12.27 -7.63
CA LYS A 257 15.38 13.35 -8.30
C LYS A 257 13.99 13.58 -7.71
N GLN A 258 13.37 12.55 -7.18
CA GLN A 258 11.98 12.59 -6.69
C GLN A 258 11.78 11.60 -5.54
N ILE A 259 10.78 11.88 -4.70
CA ILE A 259 10.25 10.95 -3.71
C ILE A 259 8.88 10.48 -4.19
N LEU A 260 8.65 9.18 -4.17
CA LEU A 260 7.32 8.58 -4.34
C LEU A 260 6.77 8.15 -2.98
N MET A 261 5.49 8.39 -2.75
CA MET A 261 4.76 7.80 -1.62
C MET A 261 3.71 6.83 -2.12
N SER A 262 3.51 5.72 -1.40
CA SER A 262 2.50 4.73 -1.72
C SER A 262 2.06 3.93 -0.49
N GLY A 263 0.97 3.19 -0.62
CA GLY A 263 0.33 2.48 0.49
C GLY A 263 -0.71 3.35 1.22
N GLY A 264 -1.61 2.72 1.97
CA GLY A 264 -2.76 3.38 2.59
C GLY A 264 -2.41 4.56 3.49
N VAL A 265 -1.28 4.51 4.22
CA VAL A 265 -0.82 5.62 5.08
C VAL A 265 -0.35 6.82 4.26
N ALA A 266 0.00 6.65 2.96
CA ALA A 266 0.28 7.77 2.07
C ALA A 266 -0.94 8.69 1.85
N SER A 267 -2.14 8.26 2.21
CA SER A 267 -3.34 9.10 2.23
C SER A 267 -3.40 10.05 3.44
N ASN A 268 -2.56 9.89 4.47
CA ASN A 268 -2.54 10.73 5.66
C ASN A 268 -2.18 12.18 5.31
N ARG A 269 -3.07 13.13 5.65
CA ARG A 269 -2.93 14.54 5.25
C ARG A 269 -1.71 15.23 5.87
N SER A 270 -1.39 14.89 7.11
CA SER A 270 -0.22 15.46 7.80
C SER A 270 1.09 15.02 7.16
N LEU A 271 1.20 13.73 6.78
CA LEU A 271 2.36 13.20 6.10
C LEU A 271 2.55 13.83 4.71
N ARG A 272 1.47 13.91 3.92
CA ARG A 272 1.46 14.57 2.59
C ARG A 272 1.93 16.02 2.69
N ARG A 273 1.33 16.79 3.62
CA ARG A 273 1.68 18.18 3.83
C ARG A 273 3.15 18.34 4.22
N ARG A 274 3.62 17.56 5.19
CA ARG A 274 4.98 17.66 5.71
C ARG A 274 6.03 17.32 4.67
N LEU A 275 5.89 16.20 3.97
CA LEU A 275 6.82 15.85 2.89
C LEU A 275 6.75 16.86 1.74
N GLY A 276 5.57 17.35 1.37
CA GLY A 276 5.44 18.38 0.34
C GLY A 276 6.09 19.72 0.70
N GLN A 277 6.17 20.06 1.99
CA GLN A 277 6.77 21.31 2.46
C GLN A 277 8.27 21.20 2.76
N GLU A 278 8.73 20.07 3.30
CA GLU A 278 10.09 19.91 3.82
C GLU A 278 11.03 19.15 2.85
N SER A 279 10.47 18.48 1.83
CA SER A 279 11.28 17.71 0.89
C SER A 279 12.16 18.62 0.01
N PRO A 280 13.44 18.27 -0.19
CA PRO A 280 14.33 18.99 -1.10
C PRO A 280 14.06 18.72 -2.58
N VAL A 281 13.25 17.72 -2.89
CA VAL A 281 12.90 17.28 -4.25
C VAL A 281 11.37 17.10 -4.37
N PRO A 282 10.80 17.10 -5.59
CA PRO A 282 9.37 16.87 -5.78
C PRO A 282 8.91 15.55 -5.15
N VAL A 283 7.73 15.58 -4.51
CA VAL A 283 7.07 14.42 -3.93
C VAL A 283 5.85 14.06 -4.77
N LEU A 284 5.85 12.90 -5.37
CA LEU A 284 4.71 12.36 -6.10
C LEU A 284 3.91 11.43 -5.19
N ILE A 285 2.60 11.65 -5.17
CA ILE A 285 1.68 10.88 -4.34
C ILE A 285 0.45 10.59 -5.20
N PRO A 286 0.05 9.33 -5.36
CA PRO A 286 -1.13 8.98 -6.13
C PRO A 286 -2.39 9.59 -5.52
N GLU A 287 -3.46 9.61 -6.30
CA GLU A 287 -4.79 9.90 -5.76
C GLU A 287 -5.14 8.92 -4.62
N PRO A 288 -5.94 9.33 -3.63
CA PRO A 288 -6.23 8.50 -2.45
C PRO A 288 -6.72 7.09 -2.80
N ILE A 289 -7.55 6.94 -3.83
CA ILE A 289 -8.05 5.65 -4.29
C ILE A 289 -6.95 4.72 -4.81
N LEU A 290 -5.84 5.26 -5.30
CA LEU A 290 -4.69 4.51 -5.82
C LEU A 290 -3.62 4.26 -4.73
N CYS A 291 -3.77 4.87 -3.55
CA CYS A 291 -2.88 4.61 -2.41
C CYS A 291 -3.24 3.33 -1.66
N THR A 292 -4.53 2.95 -1.65
CA THR A 292 -5.02 1.69 -1.06
C THR A 292 -4.92 0.56 -2.06
N ASP A 293 -5.14 -0.67 -1.62
CA ASP A 293 -5.07 -1.86 -2.47
C ASP A 293 -6.07 -1.74 -3.63
N ASN A 294 -5.57 -1.86 -4.84
CA ASN A 294 -6.34 -1.74 -6.08
C ASN A 294 -5.66 -2.50 -7.21
N ALA A 295 -6.42 -2.85 -8.25
CA ALA A 295 -5.88 -3.63 -9.35
C ALA A 295 -5.22 -2.78 -10.46
N ALA A 296 -5.47 -1.48 -10.51
CA ALA A 296 -4.80 -0.62 -11.49
C ALA A 296 -3.29 -0.55 -11.24
N MET A 297 -2.85 -0.52 -9.96
CA MET A 297 -1.43 -0.60 -9.60
C MET A 297 -0.81 -1.93 -10.04
N VAL A 298 -1.56 -3.04 -9.93
CA VAL A 298 -1.10 -4.38 -10.37
C VAL A 298 -0.97 -4.43 -11.88
N SER A 299 -1.95 -3.87 -12.62
CA SER A 299 -1.88 -3.75 -14.08
C SER A 299 -0.67 -2.93 -14.53
N ALA A 300 -0.44 -1.78 -13.89
CA ALA A 300 0.70 -0.91 -14.21
C ALA A 300 2.03 -1.64 -13.97
N CYS A 301 2.21 -2.26 -12.80
CA CYS A 301 3.40 -3.04 -12.49
C CYS A 301 3.60 -4.19 -13.49
N GLY A 302 2.54 -4.94 -13.81
CA GLY A 302 2.57 -6.02 -14.79
C GLY A 302 3.00 -5.57 -16.18
N TYR A 303 2.56 -4.39 -16.61
CA TYR A 303 3.02 -3.79 -17.87
C TYR A 303 4.53 -3.58 -17.90
N PHE A 304 5.09 -2.91 -16.88
CA PHE A 304 6.54 -2.63 -16.85
C PHE A 304 7.37 -3.91 -16.69
N ARG A 305 6.87 -4.91 -15.94
CA ARG A 305 7.51 -6.24 -15.86
C ARG A 305 7.54 -6.94 -17.22
N LEU A 306 6.45 -6.90 -17.97
CA LEU A 306 6.39 -7.45 -19.35
C LEU A 306 7.37 -6.74 -20.29
N GLN A 307 7.48 -5.41 -20.21
CA GLN A 307 8.44 -4.65 -21.01
C GLN A 307 9.90 -5.05 -20.71
N ALA A 308 10.17 -5.44 -19.46
CA ALA A 308 11.47 -5.96 -19.04
C ALA A 308 11.67 -7.47 -19.33
N GLY A 309 10.70 -8.12 -20.02
CA GLY A 309 10.78 -9.54 -20.37
C GLY A 309 10.27 -10.51 -19.29
N GLY A 310 9.65 -9.98 -18.22
CA GLY A 310 9.04 -10.82 -17.17
C GLY A 310 7.76 -11.48 -17.66
N LEU A 311 7.75 -12.81 -17.64
CA LEU A 311 6.59 -13.64 -18.01
C LEU A 311 6.57 -14.84 -17.08
N ASP A 312 5.40 -15.18 -16.54
CA ASP A 312 5.23 -16.33 -15.67
C ASP A 312 4.38 -17.41 -16.36
N GLY A 313 4.66 -18.66 -16.00
CA GLY A 313 3.90 -19.82 -16.45
C GLY A 313 2.70 -20.14 -15.57
N LEU A 314 1.93 -21.14 -15.99
CA LEU A 314 0.82 -21.66 -15.18
C LEU A 314 1.30 -22.44 -13.93
N ASP A 315 2.58 -22.70 -13.79
CA ASP A 315 3.25 -23.26 -12.62
C ASP A 315 3.54 -22.20 -11.53
N MET A 316 3.39 -20.89 -11.81
CA MET A 316 3.52 -19.83 -10.82
C MET A 316 2.71 -20.16 -9.57
N ASP A 317 3.31 -20.01 -8.38
CA ASP A 317 2.64 -20.22 -7.10
C ASP A 317 2.57 -18.94 -6.26
N ILE A 318 1.75 -18.97 -5.24
CA ILE A 318 1.68 -17.88 -4.25
C ILE A 318 2.92 -17.91 -3.36
N VAL A 319 3.39 -16.74 -2.99
CA VAL A 319 4.51 -16.57 -2.05
C VAL A 319 4.11 -15.55 -0.97
N PRO A 320 3.41 -15.99 0.11
CA PRO A 320 2.86 -15.09 1.13
C PRO A 320 3.88 -14.16 1.79
N SER A 321 5.14 -14.57 1.83
CA SER A 321 6.26 -13.78 2.39
C SER A 321 7.22 -13.29 1.31
N LEU A 322 6.73 -13.07 0.08
CA LEU A 322 7.53 -12.60 -1.04
C LEU A 322 8.22 -11.27 -0.68
N ARG A 323 9.53 -11.24 -0.84
CA ARG A 323 10.28 -10.00 -0.68
C ARG A 323 10.36 -9.27 -2.02
N MET A 324 10.41 -7.95 -1.96
CA MET A 324 10.64 -7.14 -3.15
C MET A 324 12.13 -7.13 -3.53
N VAL A 325 13.00 -7.21 -2.51
CA VAL A 325 14.48 -7.22 -2.63
C VAL A 325 15.05 -8.28 -1.69
#